data_35bfbfbd86c22e383d256f952c1b9a47
#
_entry.id   35bfbfbd86c22e383d256f952c1b9a47
#
_cell.length_a   1.000
_cell.length_b   1.000
_cell.length_c   1.000
_cell.angle_alpha   90.00
_cell.angle_beta   90.00
_cell.angle_gamma   90.00
#
_symmetry.space_group_name_H-M   'P 1'
#
loop_
_entity.id
_entity.type
_entity.pdbx_description
1 polymer ?
#
loop_
_entity_poly.entity_id
_entity_poly.type
_entity_poly.pdbx_seq_one_letter_code
_entity_poly.pdbx_strand_id
1 'polypeptide(L)'
;MLLWITWWSIVWQLRPAFSRGRTFLWAAVILAGFSTRKDLLGIASFMRSQYLKDNSYHRIRDFFHSSAVKLNKLTQLWIQICLSKLKLYPVIYNGRIILVADGIKDPKEGRNMPRVNRLHQESSNNSK
;
A
#
# COMPACT_ATOMS: atom_id res chain seq x y z
N MET A 1 -9.28 -1.49 22.58
CA MET A 1 -9.77 -0.11 22.28
C MET A 1 -8.62 0.83 21.89
N LEU A 2 -7.53 0.89 22.63
CA LEU A 2 -6.38 1.77 22.38
C LEU A 2 -5.75 1.57 20.98
N LEU A 3 -5.61 0.33 20.50
CA LEU A 3 -5.02 0.00 19.21
C LEU A 3 -5.75 0.68 18.03
N TRP A 4 -7.07 0.64 18.01
CA TRP A 4 -7.87 1.24 16.94
C TRP A 4 -7.82 2.77 16.97
N ILE A 5 -7.76 3.37 18.14
CA ILE A 5 -7.62 4.82 18.30
C ILE A 5 -6.25 5.26 17.76
N THR A 6 -5.19 4.53 18.11
CA THR A 6 -3.84 4.80 17.62
C THR A 6 -3.75 4.61 16.10
N TRP A 7 -4.27 3.50 15.59
CA TRP A 7 -4.33 3.24 14.14
C TRP A 7 -5.08 4.36 13.41
N TRP A 8 -6.27 4.74 13.88
CA TRP A 8 -7.06 5.81 13.27
C TRP A 8 -6.34 7.15 13.33
N SER A 9 -5.65 7.47 14.42
CA SER A 9 -4.88 8.70 14.55
C SER A 9 -3.74 8.80 13.53
N ILE A 10 -3.14 7.67 13.17
CA ILE A 10 -2.12 7.58 12.11
C ILE A 10 -2.77 7.76 10.74
N VAL A 11 -3.82 7.01 10.45
CA VAL A 11 -4.53 7.07 9.17
C VAL A 11 -5.09 8.46 8.90
N TRP A 12 -5.62 9.12 9.93
CA TRP A 12 -6.18 10.47 9.81
C TRP A 12 -5.15 11.51 9.35
N GLN A 13 -3.88 11.36 9.69
CA GLN A 13 -2.81 12.24 9.25
C GLN A 13 -2.57 12.16 7.73
N LEU A 14 -3.00 11.11 7.06
CA LEU A 14 -2.94 10.96 5.61
C LEU A 14 -4.08 11.70 4.89
N ARG A 15 -5.10 12.18 5.62
CA ARG A 15 -6.28 12.84 5.04
C ARG A 15 -5.95 13.96 4.04
N PRO A 16 -4.93 14.83 4.24
CA PRO A 16 -4.61 15.91 3.30
C PRO A 16 -4.12 15.44 1.93
N ALA A 17 -3.75 14.15 1.77
CA ALA A 17 -3.38 13.58 0.47
C ALA A 17 -4.60 13.26 -0.42
N PHE A 18 -5.81 13.40 0.10
CA PHE A 18 -7.05 13.05 -0.61
C PHE A 18 -7.89 14.30 -0.81
N SER A 19 -8.22 14.63 -2.06
CA SER A 19 -9.08 15.77 -2.39
C SER A 19 -10.55 15.56 -2.02
N ARG A 20 -10.98 14.28 -1.85
CA ARG A 20 -12.36 13.92 -1.52
C ARG A 20 -12.41 13.06 -0.25
N GLY A 21 -13.33 13.40 0.68
CA GLY A 21 -13.53 12.63 1.91
C GLY A 21 -13.90 11.16 1.68
N ARG A 22 -14.77 10.89 0.69
CA ARG A 22 -15.15 9.52 0.33
C ARG A 22 -13.96 8.68 -0.12
N THR A 23 -13.02 9.25 -0.90
CA THR A 23 -11.81 8.55 -1.33
C THR A 23 -10.90 8.24 -0.15
N PHE A 24 -10.78 9.15 0.80
CA PHE A 24 -10.05 8.91 2.05
C PHE A 24 -10.68 7.77 2.87
N LEU A 25 -12.00 7.71 2.99
CA LEU A 25 -12.67 6.61 3.70
C LEU A 25 -12.40 5.25 3.03
N TRP A 26 -12.40 5.20 1.69
CA TRP A 26 -12.01 3.97 0.98
C TRP A 26 -10.54 3.61 1.20
N ALA A 27 -9.64 4.59 1.29
CA ALA A 27 -8.24 4.33 1.66
C ALA A 27 -8.16 3.70 3.06
N ALA A 28 -8.90 4.21 4.04
CA ALA A 28 -8.94 3.64 5.38
C ALA A 28 -9.48 2.19 5.38
N VAL A 29 -10.56 1.90 4.65
CA VAL A 29 -11.08 0.54 4.49
C VAL A 29 -10.04 -0.40 3.87
N ILE A 30 -9.34 0.05 2.82
CA ILE A 30 -8.30 -0.74 2.17
C ILE A 30 -7.13 -1.01 3.11
N LEU A 31 -6.67 0.00 3.87
CA LEU A 31 -5.61 -0.17 4.86
C LEU A 31 -6.02 -1.14 5.98
N ALA A 32 -7.26 -1.06 6.47
CA ALA A 32 -7.80 -2.03 7.42
C ALA A 32 -7.82 -3.45 6.82
N GLY A 33 -8.22 -3.58 5.56
CA GLY A 33 -8.20 -4.85 4.84
C GLY A 33 -6.80 -5.44 4.72
N PHE A 34 -5.79 -4.64 4.43
CA PHE A 34 -4.39 -5.09 4.44
C PHE A 34 -3.94 -5.59 5.81
N SER A 35 -4.41 -4.96 6.88
CA SER A 35 -4.02 -5.32 8.25
C SER A 35 -4.69 -6.59 8.76
N THR A 36 -5.85 -6.97 8.21
CA THR A 36 -6.69 -8.07 8.73
C THR A 36 -6.67 -9.33 7.86
N ARG A 37 -6.29 -9.23 6.60
CA ARG A 37 -6.29 -10.38 5.68
C ARG A 37 -5.04 -11.25 5.85
N LYS A 38 -5.22 -12.55 5.62
CA LYS A 38 -4.15 -13.56 5.69
C LYS A 38 -3.55 -13.91 4.32
N ASP A 39 -4.17 -13.45 3.24
CA ASP A 39 -3.75 -13.74 1.86
C ASP A 39 -3.38 -12.45 1.11
N LEU A 40 -2.67 -12.59 -0.01
CA LEU A 40 -2.30 -11.49 -0.90
C LEU A 40 -3.13 -11.51 -2.20
N LEU A 41 -4.26 -12.17 -2.21
CA LEU A 41 -5.16 -12.24 -3.35
C LEU A 41 -5.85 -10.89 -3.56
N GLY A 42 -6.24 -10.57 -4.80
CA GLY A 42 -6.74 -9.26 -5.23
C GLY A 42 -7.92 -8.65 -4.45
N ILE A 43 -8.67 -7.74 -5.08
CA ILE A 43 -9.77 -6.96 -4.46
C ILE A 43 -10.82 -7.84 -3.79
N ALA A 44 -11.13 -9.02 -4.33
CA ALA A 44 -12.09 -9.96 -3.75
C ALA A 44 -11.68 -10.42 -2.33
N SER A 45 -10.38 -10.52 -2.04
CA SER A 45 -9.86 -10.83 -0.72
C SER A 45 -10.16 -9.71 0.29
N PHE A 46 -10.00 -8.45 -0.10
CA PHE A 46 -10.40 -7.31 0.74
C PHE A 46 -11.89 -7.34 1.06
N MET A 47 -12.73 -7.63 0.07
CA MET A 47 -14.17 -7.68 0.27
C MET A 47 -14.56 -8.74 1.29
N ARG A 48 -13.99 -9.94 1.17
CA ARG A 48 -14.24 -11.04 2.11
C ARG A 48 -13.74 -10.72 3.52
N SER A 49 -12.53 -10.21 3.65
CA SER A 49 -11.93 -9.91 4.95
C SER A 49 -12.66 -8.79 5.72
N GLN A 50 -13.36 -7.90 5.01
CA GLN A 50 -14.11 -6.78 5.58
C GLN A 50 -15.63 -6.98 5.53
N TYR A 51 -16.11 -8.15 5.13
CA TYR A 51 -17.56 -8.46 4.97
C TYR A 51 -18.28 -7.41 4.11
N LEU A 52 -17.62 -6.90 3.07
CA LEU A 52 -18.19 -5.87 2.20
C LEU A 52 -19.19 -6.46 1.21
N LYS A 53 -20.22 -5.67 0.87
CA LYS A 53 -21.20 -6.05 -0.16
C LYS A 53 -20.56 -6.09 -1.55
N ASP A 54 -21.10 -6.91 -2.44
CA ASP A 54 -20.58 -7.12 -3.81
C ASP A 54 -20.43 -5.82 -4.61
N ASN A 55 -21.36 -4.86 -4.43
CA ASN A 55 -21.28 -3.57 -5.10
C ASN A 55 -20.07 -2.71 -4.67
N SER A 56 -19.35 -3.10 -3.62
CA SER A 56 -18.14 -2.43 -3.16
C SER A 56 -16.93 -2.74 -4.03
N TYR A 57 -16.95 -3.84 -4.82
CA TYR A 57 -15.87 -4.21 -5.71
C TYR A 57 -15.50 -3.09 -6.68
N HIS A 58 -16.48 -2.55 -7.41
CA HIS A 58 -16.25 -1.47 -8.35
C HIS A 58 -15.71 -0.20 -7.67
N ARG A 59 -16.19 0.11 -6.47
CA ARG A 59 -15.74 1.27 -5.71
C ARG A 59 -14.29 1.16 -5.26
N ILE A 60 -13.86 -0.04 -4.83
CA ILE A 60 -12.45 -0.29 -4.47
C ILE A 60 -11.57 -0.25 -5.72
N ARG A 61 -12.01 -0.84 -6.83
CA ARG A 61 -11.30 -0.76 -8.10
C ARG A 61 -11.13 0.69 -8.55
N ASP A 62 -12.21 1.47 -8.51
CA ASP A 62 -12.22 2.88 -8.93
C ASP A 62 -11.34 3.75 -8.00
N PHE A 63 -11.18 3.37 -6.74
CA PHE A 63 -10.23 4.02 -5.84
C PHE A 63 -8.80 3.99 -6.39
N PHE A 64 -8.33 2.86 -6.89
CA PHE A 64 -6.95 2.72 -7.42
C PHE A 64 -6.72 3.52 -8.71
N HIS A 65 -7.78 3.92 -9.41
CA HIS A 65 -7.74 4.77 -10.61
C HIS A 65 -8.12 6.23 -10.32
N SER A 66 -8.34 6.58 -9.06
CA SER A 66 -8.87 7.89 -8.68
C SER A 66 -7.79 8.97 -8.70
N SER A 67 -8.00 10.03 -9.47
CA SER A 67 -7.18 11.26 -9.43
C SER A 67 -7.32 12.04 -8.11
N ALA A 68 -8.25 11.66 -7.24
CA ALA A 68 -8.43 12.26 -5.92
C ALA A 68 -7.33 11.87 -4.92
N VAL A 69 -6.50 10.88 -5.25
CA VAL A 69 -5.32 10.47 -4.46
C VAL A 69 -4.10 11.22 -4.97
N LYS A 70 -3.55 12.10 -4.16
CA LYS A 70 -2.31 12.85 -4.46
C LYS A 70 -1.11 12.04 -3.96
N LEU A 71 -0.57 11.15 -4.81
CA LEU A 71 0.43 10.16 -4.44
C LEU A 71 1.68 10.81 -3.81
N ASN A 72 2.24 11.86 -4.41
CA ASN A 72 3.41 12.55 -3.87
C ASN A 72 3.15 13.10 -2.46
N LYS A 73 1.96 13.68 -2.23
CA LYS A 73 1.58 14.17 -0.91
C LYS A 73 1.40 13.02 0.09
N LEU A 74 0.81 11.92 -0.35
CA LEU A 74 0.65 10.72 0.47
C LEU A 74 2.00 10.18 0.92
N THR A 75 2.97 10.06 0.01
CA THR A 75 4.33 9.61 0.31
C THR A 75 5.03 10.54 1.30
N GLN A 76 4.94 11.85 1.11
CA GLN A 76 5.51 12.82 2.04
C GLN A 76 4.93 12.69 3.45
N LEU A 77 3.60 12.62 3.57
CA LEU A 77 2.93 12.47 4.86
C LEU A 77 3.30 11.15 5.53
N TRP A 78 3.40 10.07 4.75
CA TRP A 78 3.81 8.77 5.28
C TRP A 78 5.24 8.80 5.84
N ILE A 79 6.19 9.39 5.12
CA ILE A 79 7.57 9.57 5.61
C ILE A 79 7.57 10.39 6.91
N GLN A 80 6.81 11.48 6.98
CA GLN A 80 6.69 12.28 8.20
C GLN A 80 6.14 11.48 9.38
N ILE A 81 5.13 10.63 9.15
CA ILE A 81 4.58 9.74 10.18
C ILE A 81 5.63 8.73 10.64
N CYS A 82 6.37 8.11 9.71
CA CYS A 82 7.44 7.17 10.04
C CYS A 82 8.50 7.79 10.94
N LEU A 83 8.95 8.98 10.61
CA LEU A 83 9.99 9.68 11.37
C LEU A 83 9.48 10.19 12.73
N SER A 84 8.27 10.77 12.78
CA SER A 84 7.77 11.45 13.99
C SER A 84 7.03 10.53 14.95
N LYS A 85 6.15 9.66 14.44
CA LYS A 85 5.27 8.81 15.27
C LYS A 85 5.84 7.42 15.51
N LEU A 86 6.41 6.82 14.48
CA LEU A 86 7.02 5.49 14.59
C LEU A 86 8.47 5.56 15.03
N LYS A 87 9.04 6.77 15.17
CA LYS A 87 10.42 7.01 15.59
C LYS A 87 11.44 6.22 14.76
N LEU A 88 11.18 6.08 13.47
CA LEU A 88 12.10 5.45 12.54
C LEU A 88 13.14 6.50 12.13
N TYR A 89 14.39 6.25 12.50
CA TYR A 89 15.50 7.14 12.16
C TYR A 89 16.28 6.57 10.97
N PRO A 90 16.72 7.44 10.02
CA PRO A 90 17.58 6.99 8.96
C PRO A 90 18.94 6.52 9.51
N VAL A 91 19.47 5.44 8.94
CA VAL A 91 20.83 5.02 9.24
C VAL A 91 21.80 5.98 8.55
N ILE A 92 22.70 6.57 9.32
CA ILE A 92 23.70 7.53 8.84
C ILE A 92 25.08 6.90 8.96
N TYR A 93 25.84 6.89 7.87
CA TYR A 93 27.24 6.49 7.84
C TYR A 93 28.08 7.56 7.15
N ASN A 94 29.13 8.03 7.79
CA ASN A 94 29.99 9.12 7.30
C ASN A 94 29.21 10.36 6.85
N GLY A 95 28.17 10.77 7.61
CA GLY A 95 27.34 11.94 7.32
C GLY A 95 26.36 11.77 6.16
N ARG A 96 26.21 10.55 5.61
CA ARG A 96 25.29 10.23 4.50
C ARG A 96 24.23 9.24 4.96
N ILE A 97 23.00 9.47 4.49
CA ILE A 97 21.89 8.53 4.73
C ILE A 97 22.11 7.29 3.84
N ILE A 98 22.07 6.10 4.46
CA ILE A 98 22.11 4.83 3.74
C ILE A 98 20.70 4.51 3.26
N LEU A 99 20.55 4.33 1.95
CA LEU A 99 19.32 3.85 1.32
C LEU A 99 19.55 2.43 0.82
N VAL A 100 18.70 1.51 1.25
CA VAL A 100 18.65 0.15 0.71
C VAL A 100 17.43 0.09 -0.21
N ALA A 101 17.65 -0.23 -1.48
CA ALA A 101 16.59 -0.43 -2.46
C ALA A 101 16.62 -1.88 -2.92
N ASP A 102 15.49 -2.56 -2.80
CA ASP A 102 15.28 -3.89 -3.35
C ASP A 102 14.16 -3.87 -4.39
N GLY A 103 14.39 -4.56 -5.51
CA GLY A 103 13.40 -4.66 -6.59
C GLY A 103 12.34 -5.71 -6.25
N ILE A 104 11.10 -5.28 -6.07
CA ILE A 104 9.97 -6.21 -5.93
C ILE A 104 9.64 -6.76 -7.33
N LYS A 105 9.83 -8.07 -7.51
CA LYS A 105 9.36 -8.79 -8.69
C LYS A 105 7.89 -9.16 -8.48
N ASP A 106 7.00 -8.47 -9.18
CA ASP A 106 5.57 -8.81 -9.18
C ASP A 106 5.30 -9.74 -10.38
N PRO A 107 4.95 -11.02 -10.17
CA PRO A 107 4.64 -11.93 -11.26
C PRO A 107 3.36 -11.46 -11.96
N LYS A 108 3.52 -10.99 -13.19
CA LYS A 108 2.42 -10.57 -14.05
C LYS A 108 2.29 -11.53 -15.21
N GLU A 109 1.14 -12.13 -15.35
CA GLU A 109 0.77 -12.95 -16.49
C GLU A 109 -0.12 -12.16 -17.44
N GLY A 110 0.35 -11.92 -18.67
CA GLY A 110 -0.45 -11.26 -19.70
C GLY A 110 0.35 -10.93 -20.94
N ARG A 111 -0.07 -11.44 -22.10
CA ARG A 111 0.64 -11.25 -23.38
C ARG A 111 0.68 -9.78 -23.84
N ASN A 112 -0.26 -8.95 -23.38
CA ASN A 112 -0.44 -7.57 -23.82
C ASN A 112 -0.31 -6.53 -22.70
N MET A 113 0.30 -6.89 -21.57
CA MET A 113 0.54 -5.92 -20.50
C MET A 113 1.77 -5.06 -20.82
N PRO A 114 1.66 -3.73 -20.78
CA PRO A 114 2.84 -2.86 -20.93
C PRO A 114 3.83 -3.10 -19.79
N ARG A 115 5.11 -3.11 -20.11
CA ARG A 115 6.24 -3.32 -19.17
C ARG A 115 6.35 -4.72 -18.55
N VAL A 116 5.79 -5.75 -19.18
CA VAL A 116 6.06 -7.14 -18.82
C VAL A 116 7.32 -7.58 -19.57
N ASN A 117 8.44 -7.70 -18.85
CA ASN A 117 9.68 -8.28 -19.36
C ASN A 117 9.87 -9.65 -18.74
N ARG A 118 10.41 -10.61 -19.52
CA ARG A 118 10.88 -11.88 -18.97
C ARG A 118 12.11 -11.60 -18.11
N LEU A 119 11.96 -11.66 -16.79
CA LEU A 119 13.07 -11.57 -15.86
C LEU A 119 13.59 -12.98 -15.57
N HIS A 120 14.88 -13.18 -15.73
CA HIS A 120 15.55 -14.40 -15.31
C HIS A 120 15.48 -14.48 -13.78
N GLN A 121 14.86 -15.53 -13.25
CA GLN A 121 14.94 -15.84 -11.83
C GLN A 121 16.19 -16.70 -11.60
N GLU A 122 17.19 -16.16 -10.94
CA GLU A 122 18.40 -16.89 -10.56
C GLU A 122 18.13 -18.07 -9.62
N SER A 123 17.00 -18.03 -8.89
CA SER A 123 16.58 -19.09 -7.96
C SER A 123 15.94 -20.31 -8.60
N SER A 124 15.62 -20.30 -9.89
CA SER A 124 14.97 -21.44 -10.56
C SER A 124 15.93 -22.52 -11.03
N ASN A 125 17.25 -22.35 -10.85
CA ASN A 125 18.27 -23.31 -11.31
C ASN A 125 18.74 -24.31 -10.24
N ASN A 126 18.17 -24.33 -9.05
CA ASN A 126 18.61 -25.21 -7.95
C ASN A 126 17.55 -26.25 -7.56
N SER A 127 16.92 -26.93 -8.52
CA SER A 127 16.19 -28.16 -8.25
C SER A 127 16.48 -29.19 -9.33
N LYS A 128 17.60 -29.88 -9.15
CA LYS A 128 17.81 -31.25 -9.63
C LYS A 128 18.28 -32.09 -8.46
#